data_3ec910682e251c45b12209f0e767aee1
#
_entry.id   3ec910682e251c45b12209f0e767aee1
#
_cell.length_a   1.000
_cell.length_b   1.000
_cell.length_c   1.000
_cell.angle_alpha   90.00
_cell.angle_beta   90.00
_cell.angle_gamma   90.00
#
_symmetry.space_group_name_H-M   'P 1'
#
loop_
_entity.id
_entity.type
_entity.pdbx_description
1 polymer ?
#
loop_
_entity_poly.entity_id
_entity_poly.type
_entity_poly.pdbx_seq_one_letter_code
_entity_poly.pdbx_strand_id
1 'polypeptide(L)'
;NYYRLTQLLRNEWRFRGFVVSDLYSIEGVHESHFVAPTIEEAAMQVVSAGVDIDLGGNAFMNLTHAVQSGKISEAVIDTAVCRVLRMKFEMGLFEHPYVNPKSATKVVRSEEHIRLAHKVAQSSIVLLKNKNSILPLNKKIKKVAVVGPNADNRYNMLGDYTAPQEDENIKTVLDGVISKLSPSK
;
A
#
# COMPACT_ATOMS: atom_id res chain seq x y z
N ASN A 1 3.79 1.23 -19.17
CA ASN A 1 3.91 2.52 -19.89
C ASN A 1 5.31 3.07 -19.65
N TYR A 2 6.17 2.99 -20.69
CA TYR A 2 7.57 3.42 -20.67
C TYR A 2 7.75 4.88 -20.24
N TYR A 3 6.92 5.77 -20.74
CA TYR A 3 7.00 7.19 -20.37
C TYR A 3 6.89 7.40 -18.87
N ARG A 4 5.89 6.78 -18.21
CA ARG A 4 5.66 6.97 -16.78
C ARG A 4 6.73 6.31 -15.92
N LEU A 5 7.12 5.07 -16.25
CA LEU A 5 8.01 4.28 -15.40
C LEU A 5 9.49 4.57 -15.64
N THR A 6 9.87 4.85 -16.89
CA THR A 6 11.27 5.10 -17.23
C THR A 6 11.57 6.59 -17.38
N GLN A 7 10.85 7.32 -18.24
CA GLN A 7 11.18 8.72 -18.46
C GLN A 7 10.84 9.58 -17.25
N LEU A 8 9.59 9.57 -16.77
CA LEU A 8 9.16 10.40 -15.66
C LEU A 8 9.75 9.92 -14.33
N LEU A 9 9.43 8.68 -13.93
CA LEU A 9 9.82 8.17 -12.61
C LEU A 9 11.35 8.08 -12.44
N ARG A 10 12.03 7.46 -13.42
CA ARG A 10 13.48 7.19 -13.27
C ARG A 10 14.36 8.32 -13.76
N ASN A 11 14.05 8.91 -14.93
CA ASN A 11 14.94 9.91 -15.52
C ASN A 11 14.69 11.31 -14.93
N GLU A 12 13.43 11.74 -14.80
CA GLU A 12 13.12 13.08 -14.27
C GLU A 12 13.15 13.09 -12.74
N TRP A 13 12.43 12.19 -12.08
CA TRP A 13 12.35 12.13 -10.62
C TRP A 13 13.52 11.42 -9.95
N ARG A 14 14.42 10.82 -10.75
CA ARG A 14 15.64 10.15 -10.25
C ARG A 14 15.37 8.99 -9.28
N PHE A 15 14.25 8.31 -9.42
CA PHE A 15 13.93 7.14 -8.61
C PHE A 15 14.93 6.01 -8.87
N ARG A 16 15.61 5.55 -7.82
CA ARG A 16 16.68 4.55 -7.90
C ARG A 16 16.28 3.15 -7.47
N GLY A 17 15.08 3.00 -6.89
CA GLY A 17 14.54 1.72 -6.47
C GLY A 17 14.06 0.84 -7.61
N PHE A 18 13.47 -0.29 -7.27
CA PHE A 18 12.79 -1.18 -8.23
C PHE A 18 11.28 -0.94 -8.22
N VAL A 19 10.62 -1.38 -9.29
CA VAL A 19 9.16 -1.32 -9.46
C VAL A 19 8.61 -2.72 -9.44
N VAL A 20 7.63 -2.96 -8.58
CA VAL A 20 6.88 -4.22 -8.48
C VAL A 20 5.54 -4.05 -9.17
N SER A 21 5.07 -5.05 -9.90
CA SER A 21 3.69 -5.05 -10.42
C SER A 21 2.68 -5.18 -9.28
N ASP A 22 1.43 -4.88 -9.52
CA ASP A 22 0.35 -5.38 -8.68
C ASP A 22 0.14 -6.88 -8.94
N LEU A 23 -0.57 -7.55 -8.05
CA LEU A 23 -0.81 -8.99 -8.08
C LEU A 23 -1.48 -9.40 -9.40
N TYR A 24 -0.87 -10.32 -10.15
CA TYR A 24 -1.33 -10.80 -11.47
C TYR A 24 -1.58 -9.71 -12.52
N SER A 25 -1.09 -8.50 -12.33
CA SER A 25 -1.39 -7.39 -13.23
C SER A 25 -0.68 -7.47 -14.58
N ILE A 26 0.40 -8.25 -14.68
CA ILE A 26 1.11 -8.46 -15.95
C ILE A 26 0.30 -9.38 -16.85
N GLU A 27 -0.26 -10.47 -16.32
CA GLU A 27 -1.22 -11.31 -17.02
C GLU A 27 -2.43 -10.49 -17.51
N GLY A 28 -2.89 -9.55 -16.67
CA GLY A 28 -3.99 -8.65 -17.01
C GLY A 28 -3.75 -7.79 -18.25
N VAL A 29 -2.51 -7.51 -18.61
CA VAL A 29 -2.18 -6.80 -19.88
C VAL A 29 -2.63 -7.59 -21.09
N HIS A 30 -2.56 -8.94 -21.04
CA HIS A 30 -3.06 -9.84 -22.06
C HIS A 30 -4.55 -10.18 -21.83
N GLU A 31 -4.89 -10.70 -20.65
CA GLU A 31 -6.15 -11.38 -20.39
C GLU A 31 -7.34 -10.44 -20.18
N SER A 32 -7.11 -9.28 -19.55
CA SER A 32 -8.18 -8.35 -19.16
C SER A 32 -8.21 -7.08 -19.98
N HIS A 33 -7.04 -6.54 -20.30
CA HIS A 33 -6.91 -5.28 -21.02
C HIS A 33 -6.69 -5.46 -22.52
N PHE A 34 -6.36 -6.67 -22.97
CA PHE A 34 -6.15 -7.04 -24.38
C PHE A 34 -5.17 -6.10 -25.11
N VAL A 35 -4.13 -5.62 -24.39
CA VAL A 35 -3.11 -4.72 -24.93
C VAL A 35 -1.98 -5.52 -25.59
N ALA A 36 -1.74 -6.74 -25.14
CA ALA A 36 -0.77 -7.67 -25.71
C ALA A 36 -1.49 -8.93 -26.20
N PRO A 37 -1.12 -9.49 -27.37
CA PRO A 37 -1.76 -10.68 -27.92
C PRO A 37 -1.39 -11.97 -27.18
N THR A 38 -0.26 -11.98 -26.44
CA THR A 38 0.18 -13.12 -25.64
C THR A 38 0.75 -12.68 -24.29
N ILE A 39 0.82 -13.61 -23.33
CA ILE A 39 1.47 -13.35 -22.02
C ILE A 39 2.97 -13.06 -22.21
N GLU A 40 3.65 -13.71 -23.15
CA GLU A 40 5.05 -13.41 -23.47
C GLU A 40 5.23 -11.96 -23.92
N GLU A 41 4.36 -11.48 -24.81
CA GLU A 41 4.42 -10.08 -25.26
C GLU A 41 4.05 -9.10 -24.15
N ALA A 42 3.08 -9.44 -23.30
CA ALA A 42 2.77 -8.67 -22.10
C ALA A 42 4.00 -8.52 -21.19
N ALA A 43 4.69 -9.64 -20.91
CA ALA A 43 5.90 -9.66 -20.10
C ALA A 43 7.02 -8.80 -20.71
N MET A 44 7.26 -8.93 -22.01
CA MET A 44 8.27 -8.11 -22.72
C MET A 44 7.94 -6.62 -22.68
N GLN A 45 6.68 -6.24 -22.90
CA GLN A 45 6.25 -4.84 -22.84
C GLN A 45 6.42 -4.27 -21.43
N VAL A 46 6.10 -5.04 -20.41
CA VAL A 46 6.09 -4.58 -19.01
C VAL A 46 7.52 -4.45 -18.48
N VAL A 47 8.41 -5.45 -18.70
CA VAL A 47 9.81 -5.34 -18.27
C VAL A 47 10.54 -4.24 -19.03
N SER A 48 10.30 -4.08 -20.33
CA SER A 48 10.89 -2.99 -21.12
C SER A 48 10.38 -1.62 -20.71
N ALA A 49 9.16 -1.54 -20.17
CA ALA A 49 8.63 -0.29 -19.61
C ALA A 49 9.24 0.09 -18.26
N GLY A 50 9.93 -0.83 -17.57
CA GLY A 50 10.64 -0.55 -16.33
C GLY A 50 10.02 -1.16 -15.06
N VAL A 51 9.15 -2.15 -15.17
CA VAL A 51 8.74 -3.02 -14.06
C VAL A 51 9.81 -4.08 -13.86
N ASP A 52 10.26 -4.28 -12.65
CA ASP A 52 11.42 -5.11 -12.32
C ASP A 52 11.01 -6.44 -11.67
N ILE A 53 9.83 -6.52 -11.05
CA ILE A 53 9.31 -7.71 -10.37
C ILE A 53 7.86 -7.96 -10.77
N ASP A 54 7.56 -9.21 -11.10
CA ASP A 54 6.22 -9.75 -11.30
C ASP A 54 5.69 -10.27 -9.96
N LEU A 55 4.62 -9.66 -9.45
CA LEU A 55 4.06 -10.02 -8.14
C LEU A 55 2.95 -11.06 -8.31
N GLY A 56 3.21 -12.26 -7.78
CA GLY A 56 2.24 -13.36 -7.68
C GLY A 56 1.90 -14.04 -9.00
N GLY A 57 2.32 -13.47 -10.13
CA GLY A 57 2.12 -14.01 -11.46
C GLY A 57 3.27 -14.90 -11.94
N ASN A 58 3.11 -15.41 -13.15
CA ASN A 58 4.12 -16.21 -13.86
C ASN A 58 4.47 -15.63 -15.24
N ALA A 59 4.02 -14.39 -15.52
CA ALA A 59 4.25 -13.78 -16.84
C ALA A 59 5.75 -13.67 -17.16
N PHE A 60 6.58 -13.28 -16.18
CA PHE A 60 8.02 -13.15 -16.36
C PHE A 60 8.76 -14.47 -16.59
N MET A 61 8.16 -15.62 -16.31
CA MET A 61 8.73 -16.92 -16.70
C MET A 61 8.86 -17.07 -18.23
N ASN A 62 8.02 -16.37 -19.00
CA ASN A 62 8.07 -16.38 -20.47
C ASN A 62 9.24 -15.56 -21.03
N LEU A 63 9.89 -14.71 -20.23
CA LEU A 63 11.04 -13.91 -20.66
C LEU A 63 12.25 -14.77 -21.01
N THR A 64 12.39 -15.97 -20.42
CA THR A 64 13.45 -16.92 -20.80
C THR A 64 13.37 -17.28 -22.27
N HIS A 65 12.19 -17.66 -22.76
CA HIS A 65 11.99 -17.98 -24.19
C HIS A 65 12.16 -16.73 -25.06
N ALA A 66 11.68 -15.57 -24.62
CA ALA A 66 11.81 -14.32 -25.35
C ALA A 66 13.29 -13.92 -25.56
N VAL A 67 14.16 -14.11 -24.57
CA VAL A 67 15.62 -13.89 -24.68
C VAL A 67 16.24 -14.92 -25.62
N GLN A 68 15.96 -16.22 -25.42
CA GLN A 68 16.52 -17.32 -26.27
C GLN A 68 16.13 -17.18 -27.74
N SER A 69 14.95 -16.65 -28.01
CA SER A 69 14.46 -16.42 -29.39
C SER A 69 14.89 -15.05 -29.97
N GLY A 70 15.65 -14.26 -29.21
CA GLY A 70 16.14 -12.94 -29.64
C GLY A 70 15.08 -11.84 -29.71
N LYS A 71 13.88 -12.05 -29.15
CA LYS A 71 12.80 -11.07 -29.14
C LYS A 71 13.06 -9.90 -28.17
N ILE A 72 13.82 -10.17 -27.11
CA ILE A 72 14.23 -9.16 -26.12
C ILE A 72 15.70 -9.39 -25.77
N SER A 73 16.43 -8.30 -25.50
CA SER A 73 17.82 -8.38 -25.08
C SER A 73 17.93 -8.81 -23.62
N GLU A 74 18.86 -9.69 -23.30
CA GLU A 74 19.22 -10.09 -21.94
C GLU A 74 19.56 -8.86 -21.05
N ALA A 75 20.17 -7.81 -21.63
CA ALA A 75 20.51 -6.57 -20.91
C ALA A 75 19.28 -5.87 -20.27
N VAL A 76 18.08 -6.09 -20.81
CA VAL A 76 16.84 -5.56 -20.18
C VAL A 76 16.56 -6.32 -18.88
N ILE A 77 16.75 -7.64 -18.88
CA ILE A 77 16.59 -8.49 -17.69
C ILE A 77 17.64 -8.14 -16.65
N ASP A 78 18.92 -8.04 -17.07
CA ASP A 78 20.02 -7.63 -16.21
C ASP A 78 19.74 -6.29 -15.52
N THR A 79 19.17 -5.35 -16.26
CA THR A 79 18.80 -4.04 -15.70
C THR A 79 17.77 -4.17 -14.58
N ALA A 80 16.74 -5.00 -14.74
CA ALA A 80 15.72 -5.24 -13.72
C ALA A 80 16.33 -5.95 -12.50
N VAL A 81 17.12 -7.01 -12.73
CA VAL A 81 17.82 -7.76 -11.68
C VAL A 81 18.78 -6.85 -10.90
N CYS A 82 19.58 -6.03 -11.60
CA CYS A 82 20.50 -5.09 -10.95
C CYS A 82 19.78 -4.09 -10.02
N ARG A 83 18.58 -3.63 -10.38
CA ARG A 83 17.81 -2.72 -9.52
C ARG A 83 17.36 -3.40 -8.24
N VAL A 84 16.87 -4.63 -8.34
CA VAL A 84 16.46 -5.43 -7.17
C VAL A 84 17.66 -5.76 -6.28
N LEU A 85 18.75 -6.24 -6.86
CA LEU A 85 19.97 -6.59 -6.12
C LEU A 85 20.58 -5.37 -5.44
N ARG A 86 20.62 -4.22 -6.12
CA ARG A 86 21.11 -2.98 -5.53
C ARG A 86 20.36 -2.65 -4.24
N MET A 87 19.04 -2.70 -4.23
CA MET A 87 18.28 -2.44 -3.01
C MET A 87 18.59 -3.43 -1.90
N LYS A 88 18.77 -4.70 -2.23
CA LYS A 88 19.17 -5.72 -1.24
C LYS A 88 20.54 -5.39 -0.63
N PHE A 89 21.51 -4.96 -1.44
CA PHE A 89 22.83 -4.54 -0.96
C PHE A 89 22.74 -3.25 -0.12
N GLU A 90 22.03 -2.24 -0.60
CA GLU A 90 21.86 -0.97 0.12
C GLU A 90 21.15 -1.15 1.48
N MET A 91 20.28 -2.15 1.59
CA MET A 91 19.62 -2.53 2.85
C MET A 91 20.46 -3.45 3.75
N GLY A 92 21.63 -3.89 3.31
CA GLY A 92 22.52 -4.78 4.07
C GLY A 92 21.94 -6.19 4.26
N LEU A 93 21.04 -6.65 3.38
CA LEU A 93 20.35 -7.94 3.56
C LEU A 93 21.26 -9.16 3.39
N PHE A 94 22.43 -8.99 2.80
CA PHE A 94 23.43 -10.08 2.69
C PHE A 94 24.28 -10.20 3.96
N GLU A 95 24.55 -9.09 4.62
CA GLU A 95 25.33 -9.04 5.87
C GLU A 95 24.42 -9.28 7.08
N HIS A 96 23.19 -8.77 7.03
CA HIS A 96 22.23 -8.82 8.14
C HIS A 96 20.84 -9.30 7.68
N PRO A 97 20.72 -10.58 7.23
CA PRO A 97 19.46 -11.09 6.67
C PRO A 97 18.37 -11.34 7.71
N TYR A 98 18.72 -11.35 9.00
CA TYR A 98 17.80 -11.69 10.07
C TYR A 98 17.38 -10.47 10.89
N VAL A 99 16.13 -10.47 11.33
CA VAL A 99 15.58 -9.49 12.27
C VAL A 99 15.47 -10.09 13.66
N ASN A 100 15.52 -9.24 14.69
CA ASN A 100 15.25 -9.65 16.06
C ASN A 100 13.73 -9.60 16.31
N PRO A 101 13.04 -10.75 16.47
CA PRO A 101 11.59 -10.78 16.69
C PRO A 101 11.14 -9.98 17.92
N LYS A 102 11.99 -9.90 18.97
CA LYS A 102 11.69 -9.10 20.17
C LYS A 102 11.62 -7.60 19.88
N SER A 103 12.22 -7.12 18.79
CA SER A 103 12.10 -5.73 18.38
C SER A 103 10.71 -5.42 17.83
N ALA A 104 10.07 -6.37 17.16
CA ALA A 104 8.74 -6.19 16.60
C ALA A 104 7.72 -5.83 17.69
N THR A 105 7.73 -6.51 18.84
CA THR A 105 6.80 -6.25 19.95
C THR A 105 6.98 -4.87 20.58
N LYS A 106 8.16 -4.25 20.43
CA LYS A 106 8.43 -2.89 20.92
C LYS A 106 8.00 -1.82 19.93
N VAL A 107 8.09 -2.12 18.63
CA VAL A 107 7.85 -1.15 17.56
C VAL A 107 6.40 -1.18 17.10
N VAL A 108 5.83 -2.38 16.92
CA VAL A 108 4.42 -2.54 16.50
C VAL A 108 3.51 -1.93 17.56
N ARG A 109 2.63 -1.02 17.14
CA ARG A 109 1.71 -0.28 18.01
C ARG A 109 2.37 0.50 19.16
N SER A 110 3.61 0.97 18.95
CA SER A 110 4.22 1.91 19.90
C SER A 110 3.34 3.16 20.06
N GLU A 111 3.47 3.87 21.19
CA GLU A 111 2.74 5.13 21.41
C GLU A 111 2.96 6.15 20.29
N GLU A 112 4.15 6.18 19.71
CA GLU A 112 4.48 7.05 18.59
C GLU A 112 3.65 6.67 17.35
N HIS A 113 3.57 5.39 17.02
CA HIS A 113 2.78 4.90 15.89
C HIS A 113 1.29 5.17 16.10
N ILE A 114 0.76 4.96 17.30
CA ILE A 114 -0.64 5.26 17.64
C ILE A 114 -0.92 6.75 17.50
N ARG A 115 -0.04 7.62 18.00
CA ARG A 115 -0.18 9.09 17.85
C ARG A 115 -0.14 9.52 16.39
N LEU A 116 0.76 8.93 15.59
CA LEU A 116 0.84 9.23 14.16
C LEU A 116 -0.42 8.78 13.43
N ALA A 117 -0.89 7.56 13.67
CA ALA A 117 -2.14 7.05 13.09
C ALA A 117 -3.34 7.93 13.43
N HIS A 118 -3.46 8.36 14.69
CA HIS A 118 -4.50 9.29 15.13
C HIS A 118 -4.41 10.65 14.41
N LYS A 119 -3.21 11.21 14.27
CA LYS A 119 -2.99 12.47 13.53
C LYS A 119 -3.38 12.34 12.05
N VAL A 120 -2.99 11.23 11.41
CA VAL A 120 -3.36 10.95 10.01
C VAL A 120 -4.87 10.82 9.87
N ALA A 121 -5.54 10.07 10.76
CA ALA A 121 -6.99 9.93 10.76
C ALA A 121 -7.69 11.30 10.92
N GLN A 122 -7.24 12.15 11.82
CA GLN A 122 -7.78 13.50 11.97
C GLN A 122 -7.58 14.35 10.71
N SER A 123 -6.43 14.25 10.07
CA SER A 123 -6.11 15.01 8.85
C SER A 123 -6.87 14.54 7.62
N SER A 124 -7.34 13.28 7.62
CA SER A 124 -8.11 12.71 6.51
C SER A 124 -9.60 13.04 6.55
N ILE A 125 -10.11 13.59 7.67
CA ILE A 125 -11.52 13.96 7.79
C ILE A 125 -11.77 15.29 7.09
N VAL A 126 -12.69 15.28 6.12
CA VAL A 126 -13.08 16.47 5.37
C VAL A 126 -14.49 16.92 5.76
N LEU A 127 -14.62 18.18 6.19
CA LEU A 127 -15.92 18.78 6.53
C LEU A 127 -16.61 19.26 5.24
N LEU A 128 -17.50 18.46 4.68
CA LEU A 128 -18.20 18.77 3.44
C LEU A 128 -19.30 19.83 3.62
N LYS A 129 -19.93 19.88 4.81
CA LYS A 129 -21.03 20.80 5.11
C LYS A 129 -21.15 21.05 6.61
N ASN A 130 -21.31 22.31 7.00
CA ASN A 130 -21.58 22.70 8.38
C ASN A 130 -22.67 23.79 8.42
N LYS A 131 -23.93 23.35 8.18
CA LYS A 131 -25.08 24.26 8.18
C LYS A 131 -25.29 24.81 9.62
N ASN A 132 -25.51 26.11 9.73
CA ASN A 132 -25.72 26.82 11.00
C ASN A 132 -24.57 26.66 12.00
N SER A 133 -23.35 26.35 11.54
CA SER A 133 -22.17 26.18 12.40
C SER A 133 -22.41 25.21 13.57
N ILE A 134 -23.14 24.11 13.32
CA ILE A 134 -23.46 23.13 14.36
C ILE A 134 -22.22 22.38 14.86
N LEU A 135 -21.19 22.27 14.04
CA LEU A 135 -19.90 21.69 14.42
C LEU A 135 -18.88 22.79 14.72
N PRO A 136 -18.05 22.62 15.77
CA PRO A 136 -18.00 21.48 16.69
C PRO A 136 -19.21 21.45 17.63
N LEU A 137 -19.64 20.23 17.98
CA LEU A 137 -20.77 20.06 18.92
C LEU A 137 -20.47 20.70 20.26
N ASN A 138 -21.48 21.42 20.83
CA ASN A 138 -21.35 22.02 22.14
C ASN A 138 -21.25 20.94 23.22
N LYS A 139 -20.21 20.99 24.05
CA LYS A 139 -19.99 20.02 25.15
C LYS A 139 -21.10 20.02 26.21
N LYS A 140 -21.98 21.05 26.24
CA LYS A 140 -23.14 21.11 27.13
C LYS A 140 -24.36 20.31 26.61
N ILE A 141 -24.24 19.64 25.45
CA ILE A 141 -25.30 18.78 24.93
C ILE A 141 -25.57 17.64 25.94
N LYS A 142 -26.84 17.52 26.33
CA LYS A 142 -27.27 16.53 27.32
C LYS A 142 -27.54 15.15 26.72
N LYS A 143 -27.84 15.05 25.43
CA LYS A 143 -28.19 13.80 24.74
C LYS A 143 -27.73 13.87 23.30
N VAL A 144 -27.04 12.82 22.88
CA VAL A 144 -26.63 12.61 21.49
C VAL A 144 -27.07 11.19 21.09
N ALA A 145 -27.68 11.06 19.91
CA ALA A 145 -27.95 9.78 19.31
C ALA A 145 -26.88 9.52 18.21
N VAL A 146 -26.20 8.39 18.29
CA VAL A 146 -25.28 7.90 17.25
C VAL A 146 -26.02 6.76 16.54
N VAL A 147 -26.32 6.94 15.24
CA VAL A 147 -27.15 6.03 14.50
C VAL A 147 -26.49 5.66 13.16
N GLY A 148 -26.81 4.47 12.66
CA GLY A 148 -26.31 3.95 11.40
C GLY A 148 -25.50 2.67 11.58
N PRO A 149 -25.23 1.93 10.49
CA PRO A 149 -24.57 0.61 10.55
C PRO A 149 -23.15 0.67 11.09
N ASN A 150 -22.48 1.80 10.98
CA ASN A 150 -21.10 2.01 11.48
C ASN A 150 -21.04 2.73 12.83
N ALA A 151 -22.19 2.97 13.48
CA ALA A 151 -22.21 3.70 14.77
C ALA A 151 -21.44 2.96 15.86
N ASP A 152 -21.62 1.63 15.94
CA ASP A 152 -20.97 0.76 16.92
C ASP A 152 -20.60 -0.60 16.29
N ASN A 153 -19.78 -0.57 15.26
CA ASN A 153 -19.36 -1.78 14.54
C ASN A 153 -17.82 -1.79 14.41
N ARG A 154 -17.16 -2.63 15.23
CA ARG A 154 -15.69 -2.74 15.25
C ARG A 154 -15.13 -3.24 13.93
N TYR A 155 -15.78 -4.24 13.33
CA TYR A 155 -15.31 -4.79 12.06
C TYR A 155 -15.23 -3.72 10.97
N ASN A 156 -16.23 -2.87 10.87
CA ASN A 156 -16.28 -1.81 9.86
C ASN A 156 -15.30 -0.64 10.11
N MET A 157 -14.63 -0.60 11.28
CA MET A 157 -13.55 0.33 11.56
C MET A 157 -12.20 -0.14 11.00
N LEU A 158 -12.09 -1.40 10.60
CA LEU A 158 -10.88 -1.99 10.04
C LEU A 158 -10.80 -1.74 8.54
N GLY A 159 -9.58 -1.60 8.02
CA GLY A 159 -9.31 -1.58 6.59
C GLY A 159 -9.20 -3.00 6.02
N ASP A 160 -9.22 -3.10 4.71
CA ASP A 160 -9.28 -4.35 3.96
C ASP A 160 -8.09 -5.29 4.22
N TYR A 161 -6.90 -4.73 4.39
CA TYR A 161 -5.66 -5.47 4.65
C TYR A 161 -5.19 -5.40 6.11
N THR A 162 -6.11 -5.14 7.02
CA THR A 162 -5.76 -5.06 8.44
C THR A 162 -5.49 -6.45 9.01
N ALA A 163 -4.34 -6.63 9.66
CA ALA A 163 -4.07 -7.84 10.44
C ALA A 163 -5.10 -7.99 11.57
N PRO A 164 -5.37 -9.23 12.05
CA PRO A 164 -6.26 -9.45 13.18
C PRO A 164 -5.92 -8.55 14.36
N GLN A 165 -6.94 -7.95 14.97
CA GLN A 165 -6.80 -7.04 16.10
C GLN A 165 -7.68 -7.50 17.25
N GLU A 166 -7.21 -7.28 18.48
CA GLU A 166 -8.02 -7.43 19.66
C GLU A 166 -9.08 -6.31 19.72
N ASP A 167 -10.28 -6.61 20.18
CA ASP A 167 -11.42 -5.68 20.23
C ASP A 167 -11.12 -4.40 21.01
N GLU A 168 -10.30 -4.48 22.05
CA GLU A 168 -9.88 -3.33 22.86
C GLU A 168 -9.08 -2.29 22.07
N ASN A 169 -8.43 -2.74 21.00
CA ASN A 169 -7.63 -1.89 20.12
C ASN A 169 -8.48 -1.08 19.14
N ILE A 170 -9.74 -1.48 18.93
CA ILE A 170 -10.64 -0.90 17.93
C ILE A 170 -11.65 0.01 18.64
N LYS A 171 -11.62 1.29 18.31
CA LYS A 171 -12.56 2.27 18.84
C LYS A 171 -13.62 2.60 17.80
N THR A 172 -14.89 2.38 18.17
CA THR A 172 -16.03 2.72 17.32
C THR A 172 -16.32 4.21 17.35
N VAL A 173 -17.19 4.67 16.44
CA VAL A 173 -17.68 6.06 16.46
C VAL A 173 -18.39 6.34 17.79
N LEU A 174 -19.19 5.40 18.29
CA LEU A 174 -19.87 5.52 19.58
C LEU A 174 -18.87 5.64 20.73
N ASP A 175 -17.83 4.79 20.78
CA ASP A 175 -16.76 4.86 21.78
C ASP A 175 -16.10 6.25 21.77
N GLY A 176 -15.81 6.78 20.58
CA GLY A 176 -15.23 8.11 20.40
C GLY A 176 -16.12 9.22 20.94
N VAL A 177 -17.42 9.18 20.65
CA VAL A 177 -18.41 10.15 21.14
C VAL A 177 -18.54 10.06 22.66
N ILE A 178 -18.67 8.85 23.22
CA ILE A 178 -18.74 8.64 24.67
C ILE A 178 -17.51 9.22 25.36
N SER A 179 -16.31 8.94 24.84
CA SER A 179 -15.05 9.42 25.43
C SER A 179 -14.93 10.94 25.48
N LYS A 180 -15.60 11.66 24.56
CA LYS A 180 -15.57 13.13 24.46
C LYS A 180 -16.68 13.83 25.25
N LEU A 181 -17.81 13.17 25.44
CA LEU A 181 -19.00 13.76 26.09
C LEU A 181 -19.19 13.28 27.52
N SER A 182 -18.58 12.16 27.93
CA SER A 182 -18.62 11.73 29.33
C SER A 182 -17.93 12.78 30.23
N PRO A 183 -18.53 13.12 31.38
CA PRO A 183 -17.83 13.92 32.37
C PRO A 183 -16.52 13.25 32.75
N SER A 184 -15.43 14.00 32.76
CA SER A 184 -14.18 13.52 33.37
C SER A 184 -14.50 13.07 34.81
N LYS A 185 -14.25 11.79 35.09
CA LYS A 185 -14.28 11.27 36.47
C LYS A 185 -13.19 11.94 37.29
#